data_6988af8b049aaf7514a29d2a134c9e83
#
_entry.id   6988af8b049aaf7514a29d2a134c9e83
#
_cell.length_a   1.000
_cell.length_b   1.000
_cell.length_c   1.000
_cell.angle_alpha   90.00
_cell.angle_beta   90.00
_cell.angle_gamma   90.00
#
_symmetry.space_group_name_H-M   'P 1'
#
loop_
_entity.id
_entity.type
_entity.pdbx_description
1 polymer ?
#
loop_
_entity_poly.entity_id
_entity_poly.type
_entity_poly.pdbx_seq_one_letter_code
_entity_poly.pdbx_strand_id
1 'polypeptide(L)'
;IERKDIPQGIEKSIKAIEFGDSDNLFVGERAIAIGNPLGYSGTVTSGIVSGLDRELHLADKNLKLIQTDAAINPGNSGGALVNGRGQLIGINTIKIADSKVEGLGFAIPINYAKPIIQELLSQGYVSRPYLGIVAGDIDEEAAKIYKLPIGIYIHDVMSGSAAHKAGIRRGDVIIEIDGDKIITMEQLTKLISQKKVGDELTITIVRNGKETKELKATLLEKPNN
;
A
#
# COMPACT_ATOMS: atom_id res chain seq x y z
N ILE A 1 -11.66 14.68 12.11
CA ILE A 1 -12.37 15.68 12.94
C ILE A 1 -11.29 16.61 13.46
N GLU A 2 -11.34 17.87 13.04
CA GLU A 2 -10.44 18.87 13.60
C GLU A 2 -10.89 19.22 15.04
N ARG A 3 -9.91 19.56 15.89
CA ARG A 3 -10.20 19.86 17.31
C ARG A 3 -11.26 20.95 17.50
N LYS A 4 -11.37 21.89 16.54
CA LYS A 4 -12.39 22.95 16.50
C LYS A 4 -13.83 22.42 16.31
N ASP A 5 -13.98 21.20 15.75
CA ASP A 5 -15.27 20.57 15.47
C ASP A 5 -15.81 19.78 16.66
N ILE A 6 -15.02 19.68 17.76
CA ILE A 6 -15.41 19.00 18.97
C ILE A 6 -16.14 20.00 19.88
N PRO A 7 -17.40 19.73 20.26
CA PRO A 7 -18.12 20.62 21.18
C PRO A 7 -17.39 20.83 22.48
N GLN A 8 -17.37 22.06 22.97
CA GLN A 8 -16.74 22.41 24.25
C GLN A 8 -17.31 21.55 25.40
N GLY A 9 -16.43 20.98 26.19
CA GLY A 9 -16.79 20.13 27.33
C GLY A 9 -16.76 18.63 27.05
N ILE A 10 -16.83 18.19 25.78
CA ILE A 10 -16.75 16.76 25.43
C ILE A 10 -15.30 16.28 25.31
N GLU A 11 -14.35 17.18 25.06
CA GLU A 11 -12.92 16.82 24.91
C GLU A 11 -12.36 15.97 26.07
N LYS A 12 -12.82 16.23 27.30
CA LYS A 12 -12.38 15.48 28.50
C LYS A 12 -12.96 14.08 28.59
N SER A 13 -14.05 13.79 27.88
CA SER A 13 -14.70 12.48 27.83
C SER A 13 -14.24 11.60 26.68
N ILE A 14 -13.51 12.16 25.71
CA ILE A 14 -12.95 11.40 24.58
C ILE A 14 -11.77 10.59 25.09
N LYS A 15 -11.89 9.26 25.03
CA LYS A 15 -10.81 8.32 25.30
C LYS A 15 -10.28 7.79 23.98
N ALA A 16 -8.96 7.81 23.83
CA ALA A 16 -8.31 7.14 22.70
C ALA A 16 -8.55 5.63 22.81
N ILE A 17 -8.82 5.00 21.66
CA ILE A 17 -8.92 3.54 21.60
C ILE A 17 -7.53 2.92 21.78
N GLU A 18 -7.47 1.80 22.49
CA GLU A 18 -6.24 1.02 22.60
C GLU A 18 -6.00 0.27 21.28
N PHE A 19 -4.74 0.25 20.84
CA PHE A 19 -4.33 -0.58 19.72
C PHE A 19 -4.15 -2.02 20.22
N GLY A 20 -4.85 -2.95 19.55
CA GLY A 20 -4.61 -4.37 19.68
C GLY A 20 -3.34 -4.79 18.94
N ASP A 21 -3.18 -6.09 18.78
CA ASP A 21 -2.10 -6.72 18.04
C ASP A 21 -2.72 -7.58 16.91
N SER A 22 -2.61 -7.09 15.68
CA SER A 22 -3.20 -7.78 14.53
C SER A 22 -2.42 -9.02 14.09
N ASP A 23 -1.16 -9.20 14.55
CA ASP A 23 -0.35 -10.35 14.19
C ASP A 23 -0.67 -11.57 15.11
N ASN A 24 -1.32 -11.32 16.25
CA ASN A 24 -1.75 -12.35 17.20
C ASN A 24 -3.26 -12.67 17.11
N LEU A 25 -3.93 -12.29 16.04
CA LEU A 25 -5.34 -12.64 15.81
C LEU A 25 -5.49 -14.12 15.43
N PHE A 26 -6.66 -14.68 15.71
CA PHE A 26 -7.02 -16.04 15.27
C PHE A 26 -8.40 -16.06 14.61
N VAL A 27 -8.59 -16.98 13.69
CA VAL A 27 -9.89 -17.19 13.03
C VAL A 27 -10.91 -17.67 14.06
N GLY A 28 -12.09 -17.03 14.05
CA GLY A 28 -13.14 -17.24 15.06
C GLY A 28 -13.13 -16.20 16.19
N GLU A 29 -12.09 -15.36 16.30
CA GLU A 29 -12.08 -14.26 17.26
C GLU A 29 -13.18 -13.24 16.94
N ARG A 30 -13.83 -12.70 17.97
CA ARG A 30 -14.91 -11.70 17.79
C ARG A 30 -14.37 -10.44 17.13
N ALA A 31 -15.05 -10.00 16.08
CA ALA A 31 -14.76 -8.79 15.34
C ALA A 31 -16.01 -7.87 15.32
N ILE A 32 -15.83 -6.59 15.64
CA ILE A 32 -16.89 -5.60 15.68
C ILE A 32 -16.45 -4.45 14.78
N ALA A 33 -17.21 -4.20 13.72
CA ALA A 33 -16.95 -3.09 12.82
C ALA A 33 -17.81 -1.88 13.23
N ILE A 34 -17.16 -0.72 13.33
CA ILE A 34 -17.77 0.55 13.72
C ILE A 34 -17.55 1.54 12.56
N GLY A 35 -18.62 2.24 12.17
CA GLY A 35 -18.55 3.21 11.10
C GLY A 35 -19.76 4.14 11.04
N ASN A 36 -19.88 4.88 9.95
CA ASN A 36 -20.97 5.82 9.69
C ASN A 36 -21.55 5.61 8.29
N PRO A 37 -22.17 4.43 8.01
CA PRO A 37 -22.73 4.15 6.70
C PRO A 37 -23.97 5.05 6.46
N LEU A 38 -24.08 5.61 5.24
CA LEU A 38 -25.23 6.37 4.77
C LEU A 38 -25.62 7.57 5.65
N GLY A 39 -24.68 8.11 6.45
CA GLY A 39 -24.95 9.21 7.38
C GLY A 39 -25.60 8.79 8.71
N TYR A 40 -25.85 7.49 8.93
CA TYR A 40 -26.28 6.96 10.23
C TYR A 40 -25.07 6.83 11.16
N SER A 41 -24.82 7.85 11.97
CA SER A 41 -23.70 7.89 12.91
C SER A 41 -23.79 6.75 13.93
N GLY A 42 -22.63 6.11 14.17
CA GLY A 42 -22.53 5.09 15.21
C GLY A 42 -23.06 3.71 14.83
N THR A 43 -23.11 3.36 13.54
CA THR A 43 -23.47 2.01 13.12
C THR A 43 -22.39 1.02 13.57
N VAL A 44 -22.85 -0.03 14.24
CA VAL A 44 -22.01 -1.12 14.75
C VAL A 44 -22.54 -2.43 14.18
N THR A 45 -21.63 -3.21 13.58
CA THR A 45 -21.90 -4.58 13.12
C THR A 45 -20.96 -5.55 13.81
N SER A 46 -21.40 -6.78 14.03
CA SER A 46 -20.62 -7.80 14.75
C SER A 46 -20.53 -9.08 13.93
N GLY A 47 -19.36 -9.69 13.98
CA GLY A 47 -19.02 -10.96 13.37
C GLY A 47 -17.77 -11.53 14.01
N ILE A 48 -17.00 -12.25 13.23
CA ILE A 48 -15.72 -12.88 13.62
C ILE A 48 -14.62 -12.52 12.62
N VAL A 49 -13.41 -12.75 13.01
CA VAL A 49 -12.27 -12.87 12.08
C VAL A 49 -12.47 -14.16 11.29
N SER A 50 -12.80 -14.06 10.01
CA SER A 50 -13.09 -15.19 9.12
C SER A 50 -11.86 -15.70 8.39
N GLY A 51 -10.80 -14.91 8.33
CA GLY A 51 -9.53 -15.27 7.71
C GLY A 51 -8.46 -14.22 7.97
N LEU A 52 -7.21 -14.67 7.86
CA LEU A 52 -6.02 -13.83 8.01
C LEU A 52 -5.17 -13.92 6.75
N ASP A 53 -4.27 -12.94 6.58
CA ASP A 53 -3.32 -12.89 5.47
C ASP A 53 -3.98 -13.03 4.08
N ARG A 54 -5.19 -12.48 3.92
CA ARG A 54 -5.87 -12.49 2.62
C ARG A 54 -5.22 -11.47 1.69
N GLU A 55 -4.46 -11.98 0.73
CA GLU A 55 -3.84 -11.14 -0.30
C GLU A 55 -4.91 -10.68 -1.29
N LEU A 56 -5.14 -9.37 -1.32
CA LEU A 56 -5.92 -8.74 -2.36
C LEU A 56 -5.00 -7.85 -3.19
N HIS A 57 -5.03 -8.08 -4.49
CA HIS A 57 -4.34 -7.23 -5.46
C HIS A 57 -5.15 -5.93 -5.62
N LEU A 58 -4.82 -4.93 -4.82
CA LEU A 58 -5.43 -3.61 -4.89
C LEU A 58 -4.50 -2.66 -5.63
N ALA A 59 -4.78 -2.41 -6.89
CA ALA A 59 -3.93 -1.63 -7.79
C ALA A 59 -2.47 -2.15 -7.75
N ASP A 60 -1.53 -1.34 -7.28
CA ASP A 60 -0.10 -1.69 -7.26
C ASP A 60 0.37 -2.29 -5.92
N LYS A 61 -0.54 -2.79 -5.06
CA LYS A 61 -0.19 -3.28 -3.72
C LYS A 61 -0.81 -4.63 -3.41
N ASN A 62 0.05 -5.54 -2.99
CA ASN A 62 -0.35 -6.78 -2.33
C ASN A 62 -0.51 -6.49 -0.83
N LEU A 63 -1.73 -6.23 -0.38
CA LEU A 63 -2.04 -6.04 1.03
C LEU A 63 -2.55 -7.34 1.62
N LYS A 64 -1.94 -7.77 2.72
CA LYS A 64 -2.47 -8.84 3.57
C LYS A 64 -3.55 -8.24 4.46
N LEU A 65 -4.77 -8.69 4.29
CA LEU A 65 -5.94 -8.14 4.96
C LEU A 65 -6.53 -9.14 5.98
N ILE A 66 -7.19 -8.59 6.99
CA ILE A 66 -8.08 -9.34 7.89
C ILE A 66 -9.41 -9.50 7.17
N GLN A 67 -9.90 -10.74 7.04
CA GLN A 67 -11.24 -11.03 6.56
C GLN A 67 -12.21 -11.13 7.75
N THR A 68 -13.41 -10.57 7.62
CA THR A 68 -14.47 -10.67 8.62
C THR A 68 -15.83 -10.86 7.93
N ASP A 69 -16.75 -11.53 8.61
CA ASP A 69 -18.16 -11.64 8.23
C ASP A 69 -19.04 -10.54 8.88
N ALA A 70 -18.45 -9.70 9.75
CA ALA A 70 -19.08 -8.46 10.18
C ALA A 70 -19.46 -7.62 8.95
N ALA A 71 -20.71 -7.14 8.89
CA ALA A 71 -21.19 -6.43 7.70
C ALA A 71 -20.40 -5.14 7.47
N ILE A 72 -19.62 -5.10 6.40
CA ILE A 72 -18.92 -3.93 5.89
C ILE A 72 -19.71 -3.38 4.69
N ASN A 73 -20.14 -2.14 4.78
CA ASN A 73 -20.91 -1.46 3.75
C ASN A 73 -20.30 -0.08 3.47
N PRO A 74 -20.64 0.59 2.35
CA PRO A 74 -20.24 1.97 2.12
C PRO A 74 -20.58 2.85 3.33
N GLY A 75 -19.56 3.56 3.85
CA GLY A 75 -19.63 4.35 5.09
C GLY A 75 -18.96 3.70 6.31
N ASN A 76 -18.77 2.38 6.34
CA ASN A 76 -17.91 1.74 7.34
C ASN A 76 -16.42 1.82 6.95
N SER A 77 -16.10 2.02 5.67
CA SER A 77 -14.73 2.16 5.18
C SER A 77 -14.02 3.32 5.88
N GLY A 78 -12.80 3.10 6.36
CA GLY A 78 -12.06 4.03 7.22
C GLY A 78 -12.45 3.96 8.70
N GLY A 79 -13.53 3.25 9.06
CA GLY A 79 -13.94 3.00 10.43
C GLY A 79 -13.11 1.91 11.12
N ALA A 80 -13.36 1.72 12.41
CA ALA A 80 -12.63 0.78 13.25
C ALA A 80 -13.14 -0.65 13.10
N LEU A 81 -12.20 -1.62 13.05
CA LEU A 81 -12.46 -3.01 13.40
C LEU A 81 -11.87 -3.26 14.78
N VAL A 82 -12.69 -3.66 15.75
CA VAL A 82 -12.27 -3.90 17.13
C VAL A 82 -12.52 -5.35 17.53
N ASN A 83 -11.70 -5.87 18.45
CA ASN A 83 -11.88 -7.20 19.02
C ASN A 83 -12.90 -7.20 20.18
N GLY A 84 -13.14 -8.39 20.77
CA GLY A 84 -14.03 -8.54 21.92
C GLY A 84 -13.61 -7.81 23.19
N ARG A 85 -12.36 -7.31 23.27
CA ARG A 85 -11.82 -6.49 24.37
C ARG A 85 -11.93 -4.99 24.10
N GLY A 86 -12.48 -4.58 22.95
CA GLY A 86 -12.57 -3.19 22.55
C GLY A 86 -11.28 -2.57 22.02
N GLN A 87 -10.31 -3.40 21.65
CA GLN A 87 -9.03 -2.94 21.08
C GLN A 87 -9.11 -2.86 19.57
N LEU A 88 -8.51 -1.83 18.97
CA LEU A 88 -8.44 -1.64 17.52
C LEU A 88 -7.51 -2.68 16.91
N ILE A 89 -8.05 -3.56 16.07
CA ILE A 89 -7.31 -4.62 15.38
C ILE A 89 -7.15 -4.36 13.88
N GLY A 90 -7.98 -3.46 13.31
CA GLY A 90 -7.91 -3.11 11.90
C GLY A 90 -8.70 -1.87 11.54
N ILE A 91 -8.51 -1.42 10.31
CA ILE A 91 -9.27 -0.33 9.69
C ILE A 91 -10.12 -0.93 8.57
N ASN A 92 -11.44 -0.82 8.68
CA ASN A 92 -12.37 -1.33 7.68
C ASN A 92 -12.08 -0.72 6.31
N THR A 93 -12.03 -1.52 5.26
CA THR A 93 -11.65 -0.99 3.95
C THR A 93 -12.61 -1.37 2.82
N ILE A 94 -12.75 -2.62 2.51
CA ILE A 94 -13.45 -3.07 1.31
C ILE A 94 -14.44 -4.18 1.63
N LYS A 95 -15.58 -4.13 0.93
CA LYS A 95 -16.42 -5.30 0.65
C LYS A 95 -16.15 -5.71 -0.79
N ILE A 96 -15.87 -6.98 -1.05
CA ILE A 96 -15.88 -7.46 -2.43
C ILE A 96 -17.32 -7.37 -2.91
N ALA A 97 -17.52 -6.41 -3.82
CA ALA A 97 -18.84 -6.13 -4.39
C ALA A 97 -19.16 -7.13 -5.53
N ASP A 98 -19.11 -8.43 -5.23
CA ASP A 98 -19.83 -9.40 -6.05
C ASP A 98 -21.21 -9.56 -5.44
N SER A 99 -22.24 -9.19 -6.20
CA SER A 99 -23.65 -9.21 -5.76
C SER A 99 -24.14 -10.60 -5.34
N LYS A 100 -23.32 -11.62 -5.49
CA LYS A 100 -23.61 -13.02 -5.14
C LYS A 100 -22.89 -13.50 -3.88
N VAL A 101 -22.02 -12.68 -3.25
CA VAL A 101 -21.23 -13.11 -2.09
C VAL A 101 -21.46 -12.14 -0.95
N GLU A 102 -22.17 -12.60 0.09
CA GLU A 102 -22.32 -11.89 1.37
C GLU A 102 -21.30 -12.39 2.38
N GLY A 103 -20.95 -11.56 3.39
CA GLY A 103 -20.06 -11.97 4.48
C GLY A 103 -18.56 -11.92 4.15
N LEU A 104 -18.15 -11.23 3.07
CA LEU A 104 -16.75 -10.98 2.76
C LEU A 104 -16.40 -9.50 2.99
N GLY A 105 -16.15 -9.14 4.24
CA GLY A 105 -15.58 -7.85 4.62
C GLY A 105 -14.07 -7.95 4.83
N PHE A 106 -13.36 -6.85 4.62
CA PHE A 106 -11.91 -6.79 4.81
C PHE A 106 -11.50 -5.55 5.59
N ALA A 107 -10.43 -5.71 6.38
CA ALA A 107 -9.83 -4.61 7.12
C ALA A 107 -8.29 -4.65 6.99
N ILE A 108 -7.68 -3.48 6.96
CA ILE A 108 -6.23 -3.30 7.00
C ILE A 108 -5.77 -3.60 8.43
N PRO A 109 -4.80 -4.53 8.65
CA PRO A 109 -4.31 -4.85 9.96
C PRO A 109 -3.73 -3.62 10.68
N ILE A 110 -3.99 -3.49 11.98
CA ILE A 110 -3.56 -2.31 12.72
C ILE A 110 -2.03 -2.21 12.83
N ASN A 111 -1.31 -3.33 12.90
CA ASN A 111 0.15 -3.31 12.96
C ASN A 111 0.77 -2.79 11.64
N TYR A 112 0.11 -3.02 10.50
CA TYR A 112 0.48 -2.40 9.23
C TYR A 112 0.17 -0.89 9.20
N ALA A 113 -0.96 -0.48 9.78
CA ALA A 113 -1.40 0.91 9.78
C ALA A 113 -0.64 1.80 10.79
N LYS A 114 -0.17 1.24 11.91
CA LYS A 114 0.53 1.99 12.99
C LYS A 114 1.66 2.90 12.50
N PRO A 115 2.66 2.41 11.74
CA PRO A 115 3.76 3.27 11.28
C PRO A 115 3.26 4.38 10.36
N ILE A 116 2.27 4.10 9.52
CA ILE A 116 1.65 5.08 8.62
C ILE A 116 0.94 6.18 9.43
N ILE A 117 0.19 5.79 10.47
CA ILE A 117 -0.48 6.74 11.38
C ILE A 117 0.55 7.62 12.10
N GLN A 118 1.64 7.04 12.59
CA GLN A 118 2.69 7.79 13.26
C GLN A 118 3.36 8.81 12.32
N GLU A 119 3.60 8.43 11.08
CA GLU A 119 4.18 9.32 10.07
C GLU A 119 3.22 10.47 9.75
N LEU A 120 1.93 10.17 9.54
CA LEU A 120 0.89 11.19 9.33
C LEU A 120 0.77 12.16 10.50
N LEU A 121 0.87 11.67 11.75
CA LEU A 121 0.80 12.52 12.95
C LEU A 121 2.03 13.41 13.11
N SER A 122 3.21 12.92 12.73
CA SER A 122 4.49 13.65 12.89
C SER A 122 4.78 14.61 11.75
N GLN A 123 4.42 14.27 10.53
CA GLN A 123 4.81 15.00 9.30
C GLN A 123 3.61 15.58 8.54
N GLY A 124 2.39 15.11 8.82
CA GLY A 124 1.19 15.52 8.11
C GLY A 124 0.95 14.79 6.78
N TYR A 125 1.89 13.97 6.33
CA TYR A 125 1.81 13.19 5.09
C TYR A 125 2.61 11.90 5.21
N VAL A 126 2.39 10.96 4.28
CA VAL A 126 3.16 9.70 4.17
C VAL A 126 4.20 9.88 3.09
N SER A 127 5.47 9.85 3.47
CA SER A 127 6.59 9.91 2.54
C SER A 127 6.68 8.61 1.73
N ARG A 128 6.69 8.73 0.41
CA ARG A 128 6.79 7.57 -0.49
C ARG A 128 8.01 7.71 -1.39
N PRO A 129 8.96 6.80 -1.28
CA PRO A 129 10.09 6.78 -2.19
C PRO A 129 9.61 6.55 -3.62
N TYR A 130 10.17 7.30 -4.55
CA TYR A 130 9.69 7.36 -5.92
C TYR A 130 10.86 7.45 -6.92
N LEU A 131 10.85 6.54 -7.89
CA LEU A 131 11.83 6.53 -8.98
C LEU A 131 11.42 7.43 -10.15
N GLY A 132 10.13 7.47 -10.48
CA GLY A 132 9.56 8.36 -11.49
C GLY A 132 9.68 7.86 -12.92
N ILE A 133 9.24 6.63 -13.14
CA ILE A 133 9.20 5.98 -14.45
C ILE A 133 7.78 5.52 -14.80
N VAL A 134 7.51 5.45 -16.10
CA VAL A 134 6.41 4.68 -16.68
C VAL A 134 7.06 3.49 -17.38
N ALA A 135 6.73 2.29 -16.96
CA ALA A 135 7.45 1.10 -17.38
C ALA A 135 6.55 -0.13 -17.43
N GLY A 136 7.03 -1.19 -18.04
CA GLY A 136 6.34 -2.48 -18.13
C GLY A 136 7.31 -3.63 -18.23
N ASP A 137 6.80 -4.84 -17.96
CA ASP A 137 7.59 -6.06 -17.99
C ASP A 137 7.93 -6.44 -19.43
N ILE A 138 9.15 -6.96 -19.65
CA ILE A 138 9.53 -7.68 -20.87
C ILE A 138 9.55 -9.17 -20.52
N ASP A 139 8.57 -9.91 -21.03
CA ASP A 139 8.53 -11.37 -20.93
C ASP A 139 9.49 -12.05 -21.93
N GLU A 140 9.57 -13.38 -21.87
CA GLU A 140 10.47 -14.15 -22.74
C GLU A 140 10.11 -14.02 -24.23
N GLU A 141 8.84 -13.87 -24.57
CA GLU A 141 8.37 -13.75 -25.95
C GLU A 141 8.75 -12.39 -26.52
N ALA A 142 8.46 -11.32 -25.79
CA ALA A 142 8.84 -9.97 -26.16
C ALA A 142 10.38 -9.81 -26.24
N ALA A 143 11.12 -10.41 -25.30
CA ALA A 143 12.59 -10.39 -25.31
C ALA A 143 13.17 -11.00 -26.59
N LYS A 144 12.61 -12.11 -27.07
CA LYS A 144 13.04 -12.77 -28.32
C LYS A 144 12.69 -11.94 -29.55
N ILE A 145 11.45 -11.40 -29.62
CA ILE A 145 10.97 -10.61 -30.77
C ILE A 145 11.78 -9.33 -30.94
N TYR A 146 11.95 -8.59 -29.85
CA TYR A 146 12.61 -7.27 -29.86
C TYR A 146 14.11 -7.30 -29.65
N LYS A 147 14.68 -8.49 -29.41
CA LYS A 147 16.12 -8.69 -29.07
C LYS A 147 16.55 -7.82 -27.89
N LEU A 148 15.73 -7.75 -26.87
CA LEU A 148 15.96 -7.05 -25.62
C LEU A 148 16.18 -8.06 -24.48
N PRO A 149 16.88 -7.70 -23.40
CA PRO A 149 16.94 -8.54 -22.22
C PRO A 149 15.58 -8.61 -21.51
N ILE A 150 15.34 -9.69 -20.77
CA ILE A 150 14.24 -9.77 -19.83
C ILE A 150 14.48 -8.75 -18.71
N GLY A 151 13.45 -7.99 -18.35
CA GLY A 151 13.55 -6.92 -17.36
C GLY A 151 12.40 -5.91 -17.49
N ILE A 152 12.65 -4.70 -17.01
CA ILE A 152 11.64 -3.63 -17.00
C ILE A 152 11.95 -2.63 -18.11
N TYR A 153 11.09 -2.57 -19.12
CA TYR A 153 11.21 -1.61 -20.21
C TYR A 153 10.67 -0.23 -19.83
N ILE A 154 11.47 0.80 -20.03
CA ILE A 154 11.11 2.19 -19.73
C ILE A 154 10.35 2.81 -20.91
N HIS A 155 9.05 3.01 -20.72
CA HIS A 155 8.19 3.70 -21.68
C HIS A 155 8.35 5.21 -21.62
N ASP A 156 8.53 5.75 -20.39
CA ASP A 156 8.72 7.19 -20.17
C ASP A 156 9.41 7.45 -18.82
N VAL A 157 10.01 8.63 -18.67
CA VAL A 157 10.68 9.09 -17.45
C VAL A 157 10.16 10.47 -17.09
N MET A 158 9.63 10.61 -15.88
CA MET A 158 9.09 11.88 -15.41
C MET A 158 10.19 12.92 -15.19
N SER A 159 10.01 14.10 -15.76
CA SER A 159 10.97 15.20 -15.62
C SER A 159 11.21 15.56 -14.15
N GLY A 160 12.48 15.75 -13.77
CA GLY A 160 12.87 16.08 -12.41
C GLY A 160 12.87 14.91 -11.42
N SER A 161 12.40 13.71 -11.83
CA SER A 161 12.38 12.51 -10.99
C SER A 161 13.76 11.96 -10.68
N ALA A 162 13.85 10.97 -9.78
CA ALA A 162 15.07 10.26 -9.45
C ALA A 162 15.68 9.58 -10.70
N ALA A 163 14.85 8.90 -11.50
CA ALA A 163 15.27 8.29 -12.75
C ALA A 163 15.81 9.30 -13.76
N HIS A 164 15.13 10.44 -13.91
CA HIS A 164 15.58 11.52 -14.80
C HIS A 164 16.95 12.07 -14.39
N LYS A 165 17.15 12.33 -13.10
CA LYS A 165 18.42 12.82 -12.56
C LYS A 165 19.55 11.80 -12.69
N ALA A 166 19.24 10.51 -12.56
CA ALA A 166 20.17 9.41 -12.76
C ALA A 166 20.54 9.18 -14.24
N GLY A 167 19.81 9.80 -15.18
CA GLY A 167 20.08 9.65 -16.61
C GLY A 167 19.43 8.41 -17.23
N ILE A 168 18.45 7.80 -16.57
CA ILE A 168 17.56 6.78 -17.15
C ILE A 168 16.72 7.44 -18.25
N ARG A 169 16.47 6.73 -19.33
CA ARG A 169 15.77 7.27 -20.52
C ARG A 169 14.76 6.28 -21.03
N ARG A 170 13.78 6.79 -21.76
CA ARG A 170 12.89 5.97 -22.58
C ARG A 170 13.71 5.02 -23.46
N GLY A 171 13.30 3.75 -23.51
CA GLY A 171 13.98 2.68 -24.26
C GLY A 171 15.07 1.94 -23.49
N ASP A 172 15.40 2.36 -22.28
CA ASP A 172 16.27 1.56 -21.39
C ASP A 172 15.49 0.34 -20.87
N VAL A 173 16.21 -0.72 -20.54
CA VAL A 173 15.68 -1.88 -19.83
C VAL A 173 16.42 -2.01 -18.51
N ILE A 174 15.72 -1.89 -17.39
CA ILE A 174 16.30 -2.19 -16.08
C ILE A 174 16.35 -3.71 -15.94
N ILE A 175 17.53 -4.24 -15.57
CA ILE A 175 17.76 -5.68 -15.40
C ILE A 175 18.17 -6.04 -13.97
N GLU A 176 18.70 -5.07 -13.19
CA GLU A 176 19.21 -5.30 -11.85
C GLU A 176 19.14 -4.01 -11.02
N ILE A 177 18.89 -4.13 -9.71
CA ILE A 177 18.96 -3.03 -8.74
C ILE A 177 19.66 -3.53 -7.48
N ASP A 178 20.70 -2.82 -7.03
CA ASP A 178 21.53 -3.13 -5.85
C ASP A 178 22.10 -4.57 -5.88
N GLY A 179 22.36 -5.14 -7.09
CA GLY A 179 22.86 -6.51 -7.27
C GLY A 179 21.75 -7.56 -7.40
N ASP A 180 20.51 -7.20 -7.17
CA ASP A 180 19.36 -8.11 -7.30
C ASP A 180 18.75 -8.02 -8.70
N LYS A 181 18.53 -9.18 -9.33
CA LYS A 181 17.87 -9.28 -10.62
C LYS A 181 16.42 -8.83 -10.54
N ILE A 182 16.02 -7.90 -11.41
CA ILE A 182 14.65 -7.38 -11.49
C ILE A 182 14.05 -7.73 -12.85
N ILE A 183 13.00 -8.54 -12.85
CA ILE A 183 12.35 -9.02 -14.07
C ILE A 183 10.87 -8.63 -14.17
N THR A 184 10.26 -8.15 -13.06
CA THR A 184 8.86 -7.72 -13.04
C THR A 184 8.67 -6.38 -12.33
N MET A 185 7.66 -5.62 -12.74
CA MET A 185 7.24 -4.38 -12.08
C MET A 185 6.86 -4.60 -10.62
N GLU A 186 6.34 -5.78 -10.30
CA GLU A 186 6.03 -6.16 -8.92
C GLU A 186 7.28 -6.19 -8.05
N GLN A 187 8.36 -6.84 -8.53
CA GLN A 187 9.65 -6.88 -7.83
C GLN A 187 10.22 -5.47 -7.64
N LEU A 188 10.20 -4.64 -8.69
CA LEU A 188 10.65 -3.26 -8.65
C LEU A 188 9.85 -2.44 -7.61
N THR A 189 8.53 -2.51 -7.66
CA THR A 189 7.65 -1.78 -6.74
C THR A 189 7.88 -2.22 -5.30
N LYS A 190 8.00 -3.52 -5.06
CA LYS A 190 8.30 -4.09 -3.75
C LYS A 190 9.64 -3.60 -3.21
N LEU A 191 10.70 -3.62 -4.03
CA LEU A 191 12.03 -3.14 -3.65
C LEU A 191 11.97 -1.65 -3.28
N ILE A 192 11.39 -0.81 -4.13
CA ILE A 192 11.30 0.64 -3.86
C ILE A 192 10.47 0.90 -2.59
N SER A 193 9.40 0.15 -2.34
CA SER A 193 8.54 0.34 -1.16
C SER A 193 9.24 0.05 0.17
N GLN A 194 10.34 -0.71 0.16
CA GLN A 194 11.16 -1.02 1.34
C GLN A 194 12.25 0.01 1.62
N LYS A 195 12.47 0.94 0.70
CA LYS A 195 13.46 2.01 0.80
C LYS A 195 12.83 3.28 1.40
N LYS A 196 13.69 4.27 1.64
CA LYS A 196 13.29 5.60 2.12
C LYS A 196 13.60 6.66 1.05
N VAL A 197 12.91 7.78 1.14
CA VAL A 197 13.29 8.98 0.38
C VAL A 197 14.72 9.37 0.78
N GLY A 198 15.57 9.61 -0.22
CA GLY A 198 16.99 9.89 -0.06
C GLY A 198 17.91 8.68 -0.18
N ASP A 199 17.38 7.45 -0.16
CA ASP A 199 18.20 6.27 -0.39
C ASP A 199 18.73 6.26 -1.84
N GLU A 200 19.99 5.88 -2.01
CA GLU A 200 20.63 5.70 -3.31
C GLU A 200 20.48 4.25 -3.76
N LEU A 201 20.05 4.07 -5.01
CA LEU A 201 19.98 2.78 -5.69
C LEU A 201 21.03 2.71 -6.78
N THR A 202 21.72 1.59 -6.89
CA THR A 202 22.55 1.24 -8.06
C THR A 202 21.68 0.46 -9.04
N ILE A 203 21.39 1.05 -10.19
CA ILE A 203 20.48 0.49 -11.21
C ILE A 203 21.29 0.11 -12.44
N THR A 204 21.28 -1.17 -12.78
CA THR A 204 21.86 -1.69 -14.01
C THR A 204 20.82 -1.67 -15.11
N ILE A 205 21.11 -0.93 -16.18
CA ILE A 205 20.27 -0.85 -17.37
C ILE A 205 20.97 -1.40 -18.60
N VAL A 206 20.19 -1.84 -19.59
CA VAL A 206 20.64 -2.09 -20.95
C VAL A 206 20.03 -1.03 -21.87
N ARG A 207 20.90 -0.25 -22.50
CA ARG A 207 20.51 0.83 -23.43
C ARG A 207 20.72 0.38 -24.88
N ASN A 208 19.76 0.68 -25.74
CA ASN A 208 19.78 0.30 -27.18
C ASN A 208 19.95 -1.21 -27.39
N GLY A 209 19.54 -2.04 -26.45
CA GLY A 209 19.65 -3.50 -26.51
C GLY A 209 21.08 -4.08 -26.43
N LYS A 210 22.09 -3.24 -26.20
CA LYS A 210 23.50 -3.69 -26.26
C LYS A 210 24.41 -3.13 -25.18
N GLU A 211 24.20 -1.91 -24.75
CA GLU A 211 25.10 -1.22 -23.84
C GLU A 211 24.60 -1.34 -22.39
N THR A 212 25.34 -2.08 -21.58
CA THR A 212 25.05 -2.17 -20.13
C THR A 212 25.69 -0.99 -19.41
N LYS A 213 24.92 -0.34 -18.53
CA LYS A 213 25.35 0.78 -17.70
C LYS A 213 24.85 0.63 -16.28
N GLU A 214 25.68 1.00 -15.33
CA GLU A 214 25.28 1.25 -13.96
C GLU A 214 24.99 2.73 -13.76
N LEU A 215 23.82 3.04 -13.19
CA LEU A 215 23.37 4.38 -12.88
C LEU A 215 23.01 4.46 -11.40
N LYS A 216 23.34 5.58 -10.76
CA LYS A 216 22.98 5.84 -9.37
C LYS A 216 21.77 6.76 -9.32
N ALA A 217 20.70 6.30 -8.69
CA ALA A 217 19.46 7.06 -8.53
C ALA A 217 19.16 7.28 -7.05
N THR A 218 19.13 8.54 -6.62
CA THR A 218 18.66 8.89 -5.28
C THR A 218 17.14 9.00 -5.31
N LEU A 219 16.44 8.16 -4.55
CA LEU A 219 14.98 8.15 -4.50
C LEU A 219 14.44 9.50 -3.98
N LEU A 220 13.50 10.05 -4.70
CA LEU A 220 12.81 11.28 -4.35
C LEU A 220 11.45 10.97 -3.74
N GLU A 221 10.84 11.96 -3.15
CA GLU A 221 9.46 11.89 -2.69
C GLU A 221 8.49 11.90 -3.87
N LYS A 222 7.48 11.03 -3.83
CA LYS A 222 6.42 11.04 -4.84
C LYS A 222 5.65 12.35 -4.76
N PRO A 223 5.51 13.13 -5.86
CA PRO A 223 4.70 14.34 -5.84
C PRO A 223 3.27 14.05 -5.39
N ASN A 224 2.76 14.87 -4.46
CA ASN A 224 1.35 14.86 -4.11
C ASN A 224 0.58 15.57 -5.24
N ASN A 225 -0.13 14.82 -6.06
CA ASN A 225 -1.10 15.35 -7.03
C ASN A 225 -2.47 15.47 -6.37
#